data_f7084e83da8eed2e6992f73028898990
#
_entry.id   f7084e83da8eed2e6992f73028898990
#
_cell.length_a   1.000
_cell.length_b   1.000
_cell.length_c   1.000
_cell.angle_alpha   90.00
_cell.angle_beta   90.00
_cell.angle_gamma   90.00
#
_symmetry.space_group_name_H-M   'P 1'
#
loop_
_entity.id
_entity.type
_entity.pdbx_description
1 polymer ?
#
loop_
_entity_poly.entity_id
_entity_poly.type
_entity_poly.pdbx_seq_one_letter_code
_entity_poly.pdbx_strand_id
1 'polypeptide(L)'
;MRGVGPGTVLGGRYTVHRRLAQDRGTERWSADDTTLGRRVSVLVVPADDHRVASFLDAARRAGSVSHAVLVRILDVGQDDGLAYVVEEELADAHTLADLVAAGGVPGDEVRRITGEVAAALESARQRGMHHLDLTPDDVLRTPDGEVRLRGLEIAAVRAGEDGLEPEEAARRDAVGVVALAYAALTGLWPLGSGGSGLTPAPRVPGGVAAPSEIAAGVPRDLDAICRLTLNEDQGPTSPGDYARQVAPWPSRQVVGRPVLPAAAPRPQSDAAAAPDADAPSVPAATADRAVGGP
;
A
#
# COMPACT_ATOMS: atom_id res chain seq x y z
N MET A 1 8.59 -24.31 -19.63
CA MET A 1 9.23 -23.08 -19.11
C MET A 1 9.98 -23.40 -17.82
N ARG A 2 11.23 -23.05 -17.70
CA ARG A 2 11.92 -23.07 -16.42
C ARG A 2 11.45 -21.85 -15.64
N GLY A 3 10.75 -22.04 -14.52
CA GLY A 3 10.37 -20.94 -13.63
C GLY A 3 11.58 -20.37 -12.92
N VAL A 4 11.50 -19.13 -12.46
CA VAL A 4 12.51 -18.54 -11.57
C VAL A 4 12.45 -19.24 -10.21
N GLY A 5 13.61 -19.55 -9.66
CA GLY A 5 13.73 -20.13 -8.32
C GLY A 5 15.03 -19.70 -7.63
N PRO A 6 15.18 -19.97 -6.34
CA PRO A 6 16.43 -19.72 -5.63
C PRO A 6 17.62 -20.36 -6.35
N GLY A 7 18.69 -19.58 -6.56
CA GLY A 7 19.88 -20.00 -7.30
C GLY A 7 19.82 -19.77 -8.81
N THR A 8 18.70 -19.33 -9.38
CA THR A 8 18.65 -18.88 -10.78
C THR A 8 19.59 -17.69 -10.96
N VAL A 9 20.41 -17.73 -12.01
CA VAL A 9 21.30 -16.63 -12.37
C VAL A 9 20.78 -15.97 -13.63
N LEU A 10 20.43 -14.70 -13.55
CA LEU A 10 19.92 -13.91 -14.67
C LEU A 10 21.05 -13.07 -15.26
N GLY A 11 21.17 -13.09 -16.60
CA GLY A 11 22.19 -12.36 -17.35
C GLY A 11 23.63 -12.70 -16.94
N GLY A 12 23.86 -13.90 -16.38
CA GLY A 12 25.17 -14.30 -15.85
C GLY A 12 25.67 -13.49 -14.64
N ARG A 13 24.81 -12.65 -14.04
CA ARG A 13 25.21 -11.65 -13.04
C ARG A 13 24.33 -11.61 -11.79
N TYR A 14 23.02 -11.79 -11.91
CA TYR A 14 22.08 -11.60 -10.81
C TYR A 14 21.63 -12.94 -10.26
N THR A 15 22.13 -13.35 -9.09
CA THR A 15 21.76 -14.61 -8.43
C THR A 15 20.53 -14.39 -7.57
N VAL A 16 19.44 -15.03 -7.93
CA VAL A 16 18.13 -14.90 -7.26
C VAL A 16 18.08 -15.74 -5.99
N HIS A 17 17.50 -15.20 -4.91
CA HIS A 17 17.43 -15.85 -3.61
C HIS A 17 16.00 -16.15 -3.16
N ARG A 18 15.24 -15.12 -2.85
CA ARG A 18 13.91 -15.24 -2.24
C ARG A 18 12.88 -14.40 -3.01
N ARG A 19 11.75 -15.01 -3.29
CA ARG A 19 10.60 -14.28 -3.86
C ARG A 19 10.01 -13.34 -2.81
N LEU A 20 9.91 -12.07 -3.15
CA LEU A 20 9.37 -10.99 -2.32
C LEU A 20 7.89 -10.80 -2.56
N ALA A 21 7.46 -10.87 -3.82
CA ALA A 21 6.06 -10.70 -4.22
C ALA A 21 5.78 -11.40 -5.55
N GLN A 22 4.49 -11.61 -5.82
CA GLN A 22 3.99 -12.06 -7.12
C GLN A 22 2.66 -11.38 -7.39
N ASP A 23 2.54 -10.73 -8.54
CA ASP A 23 1.31 -10.07 -8.96
C ASP A 23 1.22 -9.98 -10.49
N ARG A 24 0.04 -10.26 -11.07
CA ARG A 24 -0.27 -10.12 -12.50
C ARG A 24 0.78 -10.74 -13.44
N GLY A 25 1.28 -11.93 -13.09
CA GLY A 25 2.30 -12.61 -13.88
C GLY A 25 3.71 -12.07 -13.76
N THR A 26 3.93 -11.09 -12.89
CA THR A 26 5.25 -10.55 -12.55
C THR A 26 5.67 -11.10 -11.20
N GLU A 27 6.90 -11.54 -11.07
CA GLU A 27 7.49 -11.94 -9.80
C GLU A 27 8.60 -10.94 -9.39
N ARG A 28 8.62 -10.58 -8.12
CA ARG A 28 9.69 -9.78 -7.53
C ARG A 28 10.55 -10.65 -6.64
N TRP A 29 11.86 -10.59 -6.85
CA TRP A 29 12.83 -11.39 -6.14
C TRP A 29 13.94 -10.54 -5.52
N SER A 30 14.44 -10.93 -4.35
CA SER A 30 15.73 -10.48 -3.84
C SER A 30 16.83 -11.25 -4.55
N ALA A 31 17.90 -10.55 -4.96
CA ALA A 31 19.04 -11.14 -5.67
C ALA A 31 20.35 -10.45 -5.27
N ASP A 32 21.46 -11.10 -5.58
CA ASP A 32 22.79 -10.51 -5.46
C ASP A 32 23.35 -10.16 -6.85
N ASP A 33 23.77 -8.92 -7.01
CA ASP A 33 24.62 -8.49 -8.13
C ASP A 33 26.04 -8.99 -7.86
N THR A 34 26.42 -10.10 -8.44
CA THR A 34 27.70 -10.76 -8.19
C THR A 34 28.90 -9.97 -8.72
N THR A 35 28.68 -9.04 -9.67
CA THR A 35 29.73 -8.17 -10.21
C THR A 35 30.04 -7.00 -9.28
N LEU A 36 29.02 -6.40 -8.65
CA LEU A 36 29.18 -5.24 -7.78
C LEU A 36 29.13 -5.58 -6.28
N GLY A 37 28.88 -6.86 -5.93
CA GLY A 37 28.82 -7.33 -4.54
C GLY A 37 27.74 -6.66 -3.71
N ARG A 38 26.58 -6.37 -4.30
CA ARG A 38 25.48 -5.69 -3.62
C ARG A 38 24.14 -6.41 -3.82
N ARG A 39 23.25 -6.24 -2.89
CA ARG A 39 21.87 -6.69 -3.06
C ARG A 39 21.07 -5.82 -4.00
N VAL A 40 20.16 -6.45 -4.72
CA VAL A 40 19.25 -5.84 -5.68
C VAL A 40 17.88 -6.50 -5.59
N SER A 41 16.84 -5.79 -6.04
CA SER A 41 15.51 -6.36 -6.28
C SER A 41 15.36 -6.60 -7.79
N VAL A 42 14.80 -7.74 -8.18
CA VAL A 42 14.61 -8.08 -9.59
C VAL A 42 13.15 -8.39 -9.86
N LEU A 43 12.53 -7.66 -10.79
CA LEU A 43 11.24 -8.02 -11.36
C LEU A 43 11.47 -8.94 -12.53
N VAL A 44 10.68 -10.03 -12.61
CA VAL A 44 10.81 -11.02 -13.67
C VAL A 44 9.44 -11.31 -14.28
N VAL A 45 9.40 -11.40 -15.61
CA VAL A 45 8.25 -11.85 -16.39
C VAL A 45 8.68 -12.88 -17.40
N PRO A 46 7.81 -13.82 -17.81
CA PRO A 46 8.09 -14.74 -18.93
C PRO A 46 8.38 -13.96 -20.21
N ALA A 47 9.39 -14.35 -20.97
CA ALA A 47 9.76 -13.65 -22.22
C ALA A 47 8.73 -13.82 -23.36
N ASP A 48 7.81 -14.79 -23.24
CA ASP A 48 6.68 -14.98 -24.13
C ASP A 48 5.41 -14.18 -23.73
N ASP A 49 5.47 -13.41 -22.64
CA ASP A 49 4.40 -12.47 -22.28
C ASP A 49 4.32 -11.36 -23.36
N HIS A 50 3.12 -11.13 -23.88
CA HIS A 50 2.88 -10.13 -24.91
C HIS A 50 3.28 -8.70 -24.51
N ARG A 51 3.41 -8.41 -23.22
CA ARG A 51 3.78 -7.11 -22.66
C ARG A 51 5.29 -6.91 -22.55
N VAL A 52 6.11 -7.92 -22.80
CA VAL A 52 7.57 -7.88 -22.53
C VAL A 52 8.25 -6.69 -23.21
N ALA A 53 7.92 -6.37 -24.46
CA ALA A 53 8.52 -5.25 -25.15
C ALA A 53 8.20 -3.92 -24.44
N SER A 54 6.91 -3.65 -24.17
CA SER A 54 6.47 -2.46 -23.43
C SER A 54 7.04 -2.42 -22.01
N PHE A 55 7.11 -3.57 -21.31
CA PHE A 55 7.68 -3.69 -19.98
C PHE A 55 9.16 -3.27 -19.90
N LEU A 56 9.98 -3.75 -20.84
CA LEU A 56 11.39 -3.38 -20.90
C LEU A 56 11.60 -1.93 -21.33
N ASP A 57 10.78 -1.43 -22.26
CA ASP A 57 10.85 -0.03 -22.69
C ASP A 57 10.40 0.93 -21.60
N ALA A 58 9.36 0.60 -20.85
CA ALA A 58 8.92 1.34 -19.66
C ALA A 58 10.05 1.40 -18.62
N ALA A 59 10.70 0.27 -18.35
CA ALA A 59 11.82 0.22 -17.40
C ALA A 59 13.00 1.09 -17.85
N ARG A 60 13.34 1.09 -19.16
CA ARG A 60 14.40 1.96 -19.69
C ARG A 60 14.05 3.44 -19.58
N ARG A 61 12.79 3.83 -19.87
CA ARG A 61 12.32 5.20 -19.68
C ARG A 61 12.38 5.60 -18.20
N ALA A 62 11.84 4.78 -17.30
CA ALA A 62 11.89 5.03 -15.85
C ALA A 62 13.33 5.14 -15.33
N GLY A 63 14.26 4.32 -15.85
CA GLY A 63 15.68 4.36 -15.51
C GLY A 63 16.40 5.66 -15.93
N SER A 64 15.83 6.43 -16.86
CA SER A 64 16.37 7.73 -17.26
C SER A 64 16.07 8.86 -16.27
N VAL A 65 15.16 8.63 -15.31
CA VAL A 65 14.77 9.64 -14.30
C VAL A 65 15.52 9.41 -13.01
N SER A 66 16.15 10.47 -12.51
CA SER A 66 16.76 10.49 -11.17
C SER A 66 15.93 11.39 -10.26
N HIS A 67 15.31 10.84 -9.24
CA HIS A 67 14.59 11.56 -8.20
C HIS A 67 14.73 10.82 -6.88
N ALA A 68 14.91 11.55 -5.78
CA ALA A 68 15.17 10.94 -4.47
C ALA A 68 14.07 9.96 -4.02
N VAL A 69 12.83 10.24 -4.35
CA VAL A 69 11.68 9.39 -3.99
C VAL A 69 11.52 8.20 -4.94
N LEU A 70 11.97 8.27 -6.19
CA LEU A 70 11.81 7.17 -7.15
C LEU A 70 12.86 6.08 -6.94
N VAL A 71 12.42 4.83 -6.87
CA VAL A 71 13.31 3.65 -6.83
C VAL A 71 14.07 3.57 -8.15
N ARG A 72 15.40 3.45 -8.06
CA ARG A 72 16.27 3.46 -9.23
C ARG A 72 16.23 2.13 -9.96
N ILE A 73 16.03 2.19 -11.27
CA ILE A 73 16.26 1.07 -12.17
C ILE A 73 17.77 1.01 -12.44
N LEU A 74 18.37 -0.16 -12.24
CA LEU A 74 19.80 -0.38 -12.34
C LEU A 74 20.20 -1.09 -13.65
N ASP A 75 19.33 -2.00 -14.11
CA ASP A 75 19.56 -2.78 -15.31
C ASP A 75 18.26 -3.38 -15.85
N VAL A 76 18.25 -3.74 -17.14
CA VAL A 76 17.15 -4.47 -17.79
C VAL A 76 17.73 -5.49 -18.75
N GLY A 77 17.12 -6.66 -18.84
CA GLY A 77 17.62 -7.71 -19.73
C GLY A 77 16.63 -8.80 -20.05
N GLN A 78 17.08 -9.71 -20.89
CA GLN A 78 16.40 -10.97 -21.20
C GLN A 78 17.41 -12.12 -21.15
N ASP A 79 17.02 -13.24 -20.54
CA ASP A 79 17.85 -14.42 -20.42
C ASP A 79 17.01 -15.67 -20.16
N ASP A 80 17.35 -16.80 -20.82
CA ASP A 80 16.71 -18.13 -20.66
C ASP A 80 15.18 -18.12 -20.62
N GLY A 81 14.56 -17.36 -21.55
CA GLY A 81 13.10 -17.28 -21.66
C GLY A 81 12.42 -16.38 -20.61
N LEU A 82 13.19 -15.54 -19.95
CA LEU A 82 12.75 -14.56 -18.96
C LEU A 82 13.15 -13.14 -19.38
N ALA A 83 12.30 -12.17 -19.10
CA ALA A 83 12.67 -10.75 -19.13
C ALA A 83 12.73 -10.22 -17.71
N TYR A 84 13.69 -9.36 -17.40
CA TYR A 84 13.90 -8.88 -16.05
C TYR A 84 14.28 -7.39 -15.99
N VAL A 85 13.90 -6.77 -14.87
CA VAL A 85 14.27 -5.42 -14.50
C VAL A 85 14.93 -5.46 -13.13
N VAL A 86 16.11 -4.89 -13.01
CA VAL A 86 16.88 -4.82 -11.77
C VAL A 86 16.70 -3.43 -11.15
N GLU A 87 16.28 -3.40 -9.90
CA GLU A 87 16.07 -2.20 -9.10
C GLU A 87 17.02 -2.19 -7.89
N GLU A 88 17.29 -1.00 -7.36
CA GLU A 88 17.95 -0.90 -6.06
C GLU A 88 17.14 -1.65 -4.99
N GLU A 89 17.80 -2.39 -4.10
CA GLU A 89 17.13 -2.98 -2.95
C GLU A 89 16.98 -1.93 -1.85
N LEU A 90 15.81 -1.88 -1.27
CA LEU A 90 15.52 -1.06 -0.10
C LEU A 90 15.45 -1.99 1.13
N ALA A 91 16.61 -2.25 1.72
CA ALA A 91 16.72 -3.12 2.88
C ALA A 91 15.84 -2.60 4.04
N ASP A 92 15.09 -3.51 4.66
CA ASP A 92 14.26 -3.24 5.84
C ASP A 92 13.21 -2.10 5.66
N ALA A 93 12.92 -1.72 4.42
CA ALA A 93 11.85 -0.78 4.14
C ALA A 93 10.48 -1.45 4.29
N HIS A 94 9.53 -0.73 4.87
CA HIS A 94 8.15 -1.16 5.02
C HIS A 94 7.27 -0.49 3.95
N THR A 95 6.37 -1.25 3.35
CA THR A 95 5.37 -0.68 2.44
C THR A 95 4.35 0.15 3.22
N LEU A 96 3.65 1.05 2.54
CA LEU A 96 2.53 1.77 3.16
C LEU A 96 1.44 0.78 3.63
N ALA A 97 1.25 -0.34 2.93
CA ALA A 97 0.37 -1.42 3.36
C ALA A 97 0.82 -2.01 4.70
N ASP A 98 2.13 -2.29 4.87
CA ASP A 98 2.70 -2.78 6.14
C ASP A 98 2.49 -1.77 7.28
N LEU A 99 2.71 -0.47 7.03
CA LEU A 99 2.51 0.58 8.01
C LEU A 99 1.05 0.70 8.46
N VAL A 100 0.13 0.58 7.52
CA VAL A 100 -1.31 0.55 7.79
C VAL A 100 -1.67 -0.67 8.62
N ALA A 101 -1.19 -1.86 8.26
CA ALA A 101 -1.45 -3.11 8.99
C ALA A 101 -0.84 -3.09 10.41
N ALA A 102 0.29 -2.40 10.60
CA ALA A 102 0.94 -2.26 11.91
C ALA A 102 0.24 -1.29 12.88
N GLY A 103 -0.86 -0.67 12.50
CA GLY A 103 -1.65 0.19 13.37
C GLY A 103 -1.89 1.61 12.84
N GLY A 104 -1.55 1.87 11.59
CA GLY A 104 -1.85 3.12 10.91
C GLY A 104 -0.71 4.14 10.97
N VAL A 105 -0.97 5.31 10.39
CA VAL A 105 0.00 6.38 10.17
C VAL A 105 -0.58 7.70 10.74
N PRO A 106 0.21 8.54 11.43
CA PRO A 106 -0.25 9.88 11.84
C PRO A 106 -0.65 10.74 10.64
N GLY A 107 -1.69 11.58 10.78
CA GLY A 107 -2.21 12.41 9.68
C GLY A 107 -1.15 13.29 9.01
N ASP A 108 -0.23 13.90 9.79
CA ASP A 108 0.87 14.68 9.22
C ASP A 108 1.90 13.82 8.49
N GLU A 109 2.09 12.56 8.90
CA GLU A 109 2.93 11.62 8.16
C GLU A 109 2.24 11.14 6.88
N VAL A 110 0.92 10.96 6.89
CA VAL A 110 0.15 10.71 5.65
C VAL A 110 0.34 11.85 4.68
N ARG A 111 0.20 13.11 5.14
CA ARG A 111 0.44 14.32 4.34
C ARG A 111 1.84 14.32 3.74
N ARG A 112 2.87 14.01 4.55
CA ARG A 112 4.25 13.95 4.10
C ARG A 112 4.46 12.88 3.02
N ILE A 113 4.08 11.65 3.30
CA ILE A 113 4.25 10.52 2.38
C ILE A 113 3.57 10.81 1.04
N THR A 114 2.30 11.20 1.06
CA THR A 114 1.53 11.42 -0.17
C THR A 114 1.95 12.70 -0.89
N GLY A 115 2.40 13.73 -0.17
CA GLY A 115 2.97 14.95 -0.73
C GLY A 115 4.29 14.68 -1.48
N GLU A 116 5.20 13.91 -0.88
CA GLU A 116 6.48 13.52 -1.51
C GLU A 116 6.26 12.61 -2.73
N VAL A 117 5.33 11.63 -2.64
CA VAL A 117 4.95 10.79 -3.78
C VAL A 117 4.37 11.64 -4.91
N ALA A 118 3.45 12.55 -4.61
CA ALA A 118 2.84 13.42 -5.61
C ALA A 118 3.86 14.34 -6.28
N ALA A 119 4.82 14.91 -5.53
CA ALA A 119 5.88 15.73 -6.09
C ALA A 119 6.80 14.94 -7.02
N ALA A 120 7.11 13.68 -6.68
CA ALA A 120 7.90 12.78 -7.51
C ALA A 120 7.17 12.42 -8.82
N LEU A 121 5.89 12.09 -8.72
CA LEU A 121 5.04 11.80 -9.89
C LEU A 121 4.89 13.03 -10.80
N GLU A 122 4.76 14.22 -10.22
CA GLU A 122 4.72 15.46 -11.03
C GLU A 122 6.04 15.68 -11.77
N SER A 123 7.19 15.41 -11.14
CA SER A 123 8.49 15.47 -11.80
C SER A 123 8.63 14.46 -12.95
N ALA A 124 8.04 13.26 -12.80
CA ALA A 124 7.99 12.25 -13.84
C ALA A 124 7.02 12.66 -14.97
N ARG A 125 5.82 13.16 -14.62
CA ARG A 125 4.81 13.65 -15.57
C ARG A 125 5.36 14.72 -16.51
N GLN A 126 6.18 15.65 -15.99
CA GLN A 126 6.85 16.68 -16.81
C GLN A 126 7.79 16.09 -17.86
N ARG A 127 8.11 14.80 -17.77
CA ARG A 127 8.88 14.03 -18.75
C ARG A 127 8.01 13.03 -19.53
N GLY A 128 6.69 13.17 -19.44
CA GLY A 128 5.73 12.29 -20.11
C GLY A 128 5.61 10.89 -19.50
N MET A 129 5.96 10.73 -18.21
CA MET A 129 5.91 9.45 -17.52
C MET A 129 4.85 9.43 -16.40
N HIS A 130 4.20 8.28 -16.24
CA HIS A 130 3.08 8.07 -15.35
C HIS A 130 3.19 6.73 -14.62
N HIS A 131 2.48 6.58 -13.51
CA HIS A 131 2.42 5.31 -12.77
C HIS A 131 1.17 4.50 -13.09
N LEU A 132 0.01 5.13 -13.06
CA LEU A 132 -1.33 4.68 -13.47
C LEU A 132 -1.95 3.52 -12.66
N ASP A 133 -1.19 2.85 -11.81
CA ASP A 133 -1.67 1.73 -10.98
C ASP A 133 -1.07 1.80 -9.56
N LEU A 134 -1.15 3.00 -8.94
CA LEU A 134 -0.65 3.22 -7.58
C LEU A 134 -1.38 2.37 -6.55
N THR A 135 -0.60 1.64 -5.76
CA THR A 135 -1.10 0.87 -4.61
C THR A 135 -0.25 1.14 -3.35
N PRO A 136 -0.75 0.84 -2.15
CA PRO A 136 0.04 0.95 -0.93
C PRO A 136 1.32 0.11 -0.91
N ASP A 137 1.43 -0.94 -1.73
CA ASP A 137 2.66 -1.74 -1.85
C ASP A 137 3.75 -1.03 -2.66
N ASP A 138 3.41 -0.03 -3.47
CA ASP A 138 4.37 0.68 -4.30
C ASP A 138 5.08 1.80 -3.56
N VAL A 139 4.53 2.24 -2.43
CA VAL A 139 5.08 3.29 -1.59
C VAL A 139 5.79 2.64 -0.40
N LEU A 140 7.07 2.93 -0.23
CA LEU A 140 7.90 2.37 0.83
C LEU A 140 8.43 3.48 1.75
N ARG A 141 8.61 3.15 3.02
CA ARG A 141 9.32 3.97 3.99
C ARG A 141 10.54 3.21 4.47
N THR A 142 11.72 3.79 4.29
CA THR A 142 12.99 3.23 4.77
C THR A 142 13.10 3.36 6.29
N PRO A 143 14.04 2.64 6.94
CA PRO A 143 14.33 2.79 8.37
C PRO A 143 14.70 4.24 8.75
N ASP A 144 15.35 4.98 7.86
CA ASP A 144 15.72 6.39 8.04
C ASP A 144 14.53 7.36 7.84
N GLY A 145 13.36 6.82 7.49
CA GLY A 145 12.13 7.57 7.28
C GLY A 145 11.97 8.17 5.89
N GLU A 146 12.86 7.87 4.94
CA GLU A 146 12.70 8.33 3.55
C GLU A 146 11.53 7.64 2.86
N VAL A 147 10.82 8.37 2.02
CA VAL A 147 9.76 7.85 1.17
C VAL A 147 10.35 7.40 -0.17
N ARG A 148 9.95 6.22 -0.61
CA ARG A 148 10.37 5.66 -1.89
C ARG A 148 9.15 5.15 -2.65
N LEU A 149 9.11 5.41 -3.96
CA LEU A 149 8.07 4.97 -4.88
C LEU A 149 8.69 4.08 -5.95
N ARG A 150 8.17 2.87 -6.11
CA ARG A 150 8.58 1.93 -7.18
C ARG A 150 7.51 1.81 -8.24
N GLY A 151 7.87 1.27 -9.39
CA GLY A 151 6.93 0.89 -10.44
C GLY A 151 6.59 1.97 -11.45
N LEU A 152 7.23 3.17 -11.40
CA LEU A 152 7.01 4.22 -12.42
C LEU A 152 7.04 3.61 -13.83
N GLU A 153 6.05 3.91 -14.68
CA GLU A 153 5.86 3.38 -16.05
C GLU A 153 5.60 1.86 -16.11
N ILE A 154 6.32 1.07 -15.31
CA ILE A 154 6.21 -0.40 -15.29
C ILE A 154 4.84 -0.84 -14.79
N ALA A 155 4.29 -0.14 -13.81
CA ALA A 155 2.97 -0.44 -13.25
C ALA A 155 1.86 -0.22 -14.29
N ALA A 156 1.94 0.84 -15.08
CA ALA A 156 1.02 1.13 -16.18
C ALA A 156 0.95 -0.03 -17.18
N VAL A 157 2.10 -0.53 -17.63
CA VAL A 157 2.19 -1.66 -18.55
C VAL A 157 1.62 -2.94 -17.92
N ARG A 158 1.92 -3.20 -16.64
CA ARG A 158 1.36 -4.37 -15.91
C ARG A 158 -0.15 -4.31 -15.79
N ALA A 159 -0.70 -3.12 -15.64
CA ALA A 159 -2.14 -2.89 -15.55
C ALA A 159 -2.84 -2.86 -16.94
N GLY A 160 -2.09 -2.73 -18.04
CA GLY A 160 -2.63 -2.54 -19.39
C GLY A 160 -3.20 -1.14 -19.61
N GLU A 161 -2.64 -0.14 -18.94
CA GLU A 161 -3.13 1.25 -18.89
C GLU A 161 -2.12 2.24 -19.55
N ASP A 162 -1.16 1.73 -20.28
CA ASP A 162 -0.05 2.48 -20.89
C ASP A 162 -0.42 3.29 -22.15
N GLY A 163 -1.72 3.35 -22.50
CA GLY A 163 -2.23 4.06 -23.68
C GLY A 163 -3.12 5.27 -23.38
N LEU A 164 -3.11 5.82 -22.17
CA LEU A 164 -3.97 6.94 -21.79
C LEU A 164 -3.44 8.28 -22.35
N GLU A 165 -4.37 9.20 -22.66
CA GLU A 165 -4.03 10.59 -22.97
C GLU A 165 -3.37 11.28 -21.77
N PRO A 166 -2.42 12.22 -21.98
CA PRO A 166 -1.62 12.80 -20.89
C PRO A 166 -2.43 13.44 -19.76
N GLU A 167 -3.56 14.06 -20.06
CA GLU A 167 -4.42 14.70 -19.05
C GLU A 167 -5.17 13.64 -18.22
N GLU A 168 -5.66 12.59 -18.87
CA GLU A 168 -6.30 11.46 -18.21
C GLU A 168 -5.31 10.70 -17.35
N ALA A 169 -4.10 10.44 -17.86
CA ALA A 169 -3.02 9.83 -17.11
C ALA A 169 -2.64 10.64 -15.86
N ALA A 170 -2.51 11.97 -16.00
CA ALA A 170 -2.24 12.86 -14.87
C ALA A 170 -3.35 12.83 -13.82
N ARG A 171 -4.62 12.85 -14.24
CA ARG A 171 -5.78 12.74 -13.34
C ARG A 171 -5.79 11.39 -12.64
N ARG A 172 -5.51 10.29 -13.36
CA ARG A 172 -5.48 8.96 -12.78
C ARG A 172 -4.40 8.81 -11.71
N ASP A 173 -3.20 9.34 -11.95
CA ASP A 173 -2.14 9.38 -10.93
C ASP A 173 -2.54 10.23 -9.72
N ALA A 174 -3.21 11.36 -9.91
CA ALA A 174 -3.72 12.17 -8.82
C ALA A 174 -4.77 11.42 -7.98
N VAL A 175 -5.71 10.73 -8.61
CA VAL A 175 -6.70 9.87 -7.94
C VAL A 175 -6.00 8.74 -7.17
N GLY A 176 -4.96 8.13 -7.75
CA GLY A 176 -4.15 7.13 -7.08
C GLY A 176 -3.49 7.66 -5.81
N VAL A 177 -2.91 8.87 -5.85
CA VAL A 177 -2.33 9.52 -4.65
C VAL A 177 -3.39 9.78 -3.58
N VAL A 178 -4.58 10.24 -3.96
CA VAL A 178 -5.70 10.42 -3.02
C VAL A 178 -6.14 9.08 -2.43
N ALA A 179 -6.15 8.01 -3.22
CA ALA A 179 -6.45 6.67 -2.73
C ALA A 179 -5.40 6.16 -1.72
N LEU A 180 -4.11 6.48 -1.92
CA LEU A 180 -3.05 6.21 -0.93
C LEU A 180 -3.29 6.98 0.38
N ALA A 181 -3.66 8.27 0.29
CA ALA A 181 -4.01 9.07 1.47
C ALA A 181 -5.19 8.47 2.22
N TYR A 182 -6.26 8.11 1.49
CA TYR A 182 -7.42 7.44 2.06
C TYR A 182 -7.04 6.13 2.77
N ALA A 183 -6.25 5.28 2.12
CA ALA A 183 -5.80 4.01 2.70
C ALA A 183 -4.98 4.21 3.97
N ALA A 184 -4.06 5.18 3.96
CA ALA A 184 -3.22 5.49 5.12
C ALA A 184 -4.02 6.09 6.30
N LEU A 185 -5.11 6.80 6.03
CA LEU A 185 -6.01 7.38 7.04
C LEU A 185 -7.00 6.38 7.63
N THR A 186 -7.45 5.40 6.84
CA THR A 186 -8.59 4.55 7.20
C THR A 186 -8.24 3.07 7.38
N GLY A 187 -7.14 2.62 6.80
CA GLY A 187 -6.81 1.20 6.67
C GLY A 187 -7.59 0.46 5.57
N LEU A 188 -8.37 1.18 4.76
CA LEU A 188 -9.27 0.61 3.75
C LEU A 188 -8.91 1.11 2.36
N TRP A 189 -9.21 0.31 1.32
CA TRP A 189 -8.94 0.68 -0.06
C TRP A 189 -10.17 1.24 -0.77
N PRO A 190 -10.11 2.46 -1.36
CA PRO A 190 -11.29 3.09 -1.95
C PRO A 190 -11.54 2.71 -3.41
N LEU A 191 -10.53 2.25 -4.17
CA LEU A 191 -10.62 2.00 -5.61
C LEU A 191 -10.80 0.51 -5.91
N GLY A 192 -12.02 0.02 -6.03
CA GLY A 192 -12.33 -1.32 -6.51
C GLY A 192 -11.52 -2.46 -5.88
N SER A 193 -11.14 -3.46 -6.71
CA SER A 193 -10.28 -4.58 -6.32
C SER A 193 -8.81 -4.25 -6.66
N GLY A 194 -7.87 -4.54 -5.76
CA GLY A 194 -6.44 -4.43 -6.07
C GLY A 194 -5.62 -3.56 -5.12
N GLY A 195 -6.14 -3.23 -3.95
CA GLY A 195 -5.44 -2.40 -2.98
C GLY A 195 -4.53 -3.14 -2.02
N SER A 196 -3.54 -3.89 -2.49
CA SER A 196 -2.53 -4.51 -1.62
C SER A 196 -3.12 -5.41 -0.53
N GLY A 197 -4.21 -6.11 -0.82
CA GLY A 197 -4.90 -6.93 0.17
C GLY A 197 -5.66 -6.17 1.25
N LEU A 198 -5.71 -4.84 1.19
CA LEU A 198 -6.52 -4.04 2.10
C LEU A 198 -8.02 -4.29 1.86
N THR A 199 -8.79 -4.28 2.94
CA THR A 199 -10.24 -4.40 2.88
C THR A 199 -10.83 -3.25 2.05
N PRO A 200 -11.77 -3.50 1.13
CA PRO A 200 -12.45 -2.44 0.41
C PRO A 200 -13.16 -1.45 1.34
N ALA A 201 -13.12 -0.18 0.98
CA ALA A 201 -13.84 0.87 1.71
C ALA A 201 -15.36 0.67 1.63
N PRO A 202 -16.12 0.98 2.69
CA PRO A 202 -17.57 0.92 2.69
C PRO A 202 -18.16 1.81 1.60
N ARG A 203 -19.09 1.28 0.82
CA ARG A 203 -19.82 2.03 -0.20
C ARG A 203 -21.01 2.77 0.42
N VAL A 204 -21.12 4.04 0.03
CA VAL A 204 -22.25 4.91 0.40
C VAL A 204 -22.88 5.45 -0.88
N PRO A 205 -24.11 6.03 -0.83
CA PRO A 205 -24.66 6.73 -1.97
C PRO A 205 -23.69 7.81 -2.47
N GLY A 206 -23.26 7.70 -3.73
CA GLY A 206 -22.30 8.64 -4.35
C GLY A 206 -20.85 8.21 -4.31
N GLY A 207 -20.46 7.10 -3.65
CA GLY A 207 -19.07 6.66 -3.68
C GLY A 207 -18.62 5.81 -2.50
N VAL A 208 -17.61 6.28 -1.75
CA VAL A 208 -17.07 5.64 -0.54
C VAL A 208 -17.31 6.53 0.68
N ALA A 209 -17.42 5.92 1.87
CA ALA A 209 -17.51 6.66 3.12
C ALA A 209 -16.30 7.60 3.27
N ALA A 210 -16.51 8.82 3.76
CA ALA A 210 -15.43 9.77 3.96
C ALA A 210 -14.45 9.25 5.05
N PRO A 211 -13.15 9.56 4.98
CA PRO A 211 -12.19 9.11 5.99
C PRO A 211 -12.60 9.47 7.42
N SER A 212 -13.18 10.66 7.65
CA SER A 212 -13.67 11.10 8.97
C SER A 212 -14.88 10.33 9.50
N GLU A 213 -15.62 9.64 8.64
CA GLU A 213 -16.72 8.74 9.03
C GLU A 213 -16.21 7.38 9.51
N ILE A 214 -14.97 7.02 9.17
CA ILE A 214 -14.34 5.72 9.45
C ILE A 214 -13.34 5.84 10.59
N ALA A 215 -12.54 6.91 10.60
CA ALA A 215 -11.41 7.05 11.49
C ALA A 215 -11.43 8.38 12.26
N ALA A 216 -11.01 8.34 13.52
CA ALA A 216 -10.90 9.54 14.35
C ALA A 216 -9.56 10.25 14.14
N GLY A 217 -9.56 11.59 14.18
CA GLY A 217 -8.34 12.40 14.07
C GLY A 217 -7.88 12.65 12.63
N VAL A 218 -8.73 12.42 11.66
CA VAL A 218 -8.47 12.72 10.25
C VAL A 218 -8.34 14.23 10.06
N PRO A 219 -7.26 14.72 9.42
CA PRO A 219 -7.13 16.13 9.06
C PRO A 219 -8.25 16.56 8.10
N ARG A 220 -8.90 17.71 8.38
CA ARG A 220 -10.08 18.15 7.63
C ARG A 220 -9.84 18.39 6.15
N ASP A 221 -8.68 18.87 5.79
CA ASP A 221 -8.29 19.12 4.41
C ASP A 221 -8.06 17.82 3.63
N LEU A 222 -7.40 16.82 4.23
CA LEU A 222 -7.25 15.49 3.63
C LEU A 222 -8.61 14.78 3.48
N ASP A 223 -9.49 14.90 4.47
CA ASP A 223 -10.85 14.39 4.39
C ASP A 223 -11.62 15.01 3.21
N ALA A 224 -11.57 16.33 3.09
CA ALA A 224 -12.22 17.06 2.00
C ALA A 224 -11.68 16.65 0.62
N ILE A 225 -10.35 16.55 0.47
CA ILE A 225 -9.72 16.10 -0.79
C ILE A 225 -10.18 14.69 -1.14
N CYS A 226 -10.18 13.76 -0.18
CA CYS A 226 -10.65 12.39 -0.42
C CYS A 226 -12.11 12.37 -0.88
N ARG A 227 -12.99 13.08 -0.19
CA ARG A 227 -14.42 13.13 -0.51
C ARG A 227 -14.67 13.73 -1.90
N LEU A 228 -14.08 14.88 -2.21
CA LEU A 228 -14.24 15.54 -3.50
C LEU A 228 -13.73 14.67 -4.66
N THR A 229 -12.57 14.01 -4.46
CA THR A 229 -11.93 13.22 -5.52
C THR A 229 -12.64 11.89 -5.77
N LEU A 230 -13.01 11.18 -4.68
CA LEU A 230 -13.49 9.80 -4.77
C LEU A 230 -15.01 9.69 -4.97
N ASN A 231 -15.76 10.76 -4.65
CA ASN A 231 -17.21 10.74 -4.69
C ASN A 231 -17.81 11.73 -5.69
N GLU A 232 -17.16 12.87 -5.92
CA GLU A 232 -17.72 13.96 -6.73
C GLU A 232 -16.97 14.14 -8.06
N ASP A 233 -15.97 13.30 -8.33
CA ASP A 233 -15.05 13.42 -9.48
C ASP A 233 -14.45 14.84 -9.64
N GLN A 234 -14.25 15.51 -8.52
CA GLN A 234 -13.59 16.80 -8.38
C GLN A 234 -12.22 16.61 -7.71
N GLY A 235 -11.55 17.72 -7.35
CA GLY A 235 -10.28 17.68 -6.66
C GLY A 235 -9.09 17.74 -7.64
N PRO A 236 -7.89 17.24 -7.23
CA PRO A 236 -6.66 17.49 -7.98
C PRO A 236 -6.68 16.86 -9.37
N THR A 237 -6.31 17.63 -10.39
CA THR A 237 -6.26 17.20 -11.79
C THR A 237 -4.91 16.58 -12.17
N SER A 238 -3.90 16.74 -11.32
CA SER A 238 -2.57 16.17 -11.50
C SER A 238 -1.92 15.90 -10.14
N PRO A 239 -0.86 15.07 -10.09
CA PRO A 239 -0.07 14.91 -8.86
C PRO A 239 0.47 16.22 -8.31
N GLY A 240 0.93 17.14 -9.18
CA GLY A 240 1.40 18.46 -8.76
C GLY A 240 0.30 19.34 -8.17
N ASP A 241 -0.94 19.18 -8.64
CA ASP A 241 -2.07 19.88 -8.05
C ASP A 241 -2.38 19.36 -6.63
N TYR A 242 -2.38 18.04 -6.44
CA TYR A 242 -2.48 17.44 -5.10
C TYR A 242 -1.36 17.95 -4.17
N ALA A 243 -0.10 17.92 -4.63
CA ALA A 243 1.04 18.37 -3.84
C ALA A 243 0.86 19.81 -3.36
N ARG A 244 0.37 20.71 -4.22
CA ARG A 244 0.07 22.11 -3.84
C ARG A 244 -1.03 22.22 -2.79
N GLN A 245 -2.08 21.39 -2.88
CA GLN A 245 -3.21 21.42 -1.96
C GLN A 245 -2.83 20.93 -0.56
N VAL A 246 -1.91 19.97 -0.45
CA VAL A 246 -1.48 19.43 0.86
C VAL A 246 -0.25 20.13 1.44
N ALA A 247 0.40 21.01 0.70
CA ALA A 247 1.56 21.77 1.17
C ALA A 247 1.19 22.80 2.25
N PRO A 248 2.12 23.10 3.20
CA PRO A 248 3.41 22.43 3.40
C PRO A 248 3.26 21.10 4.14
N TRP A 249 4.21 20.21 3.97
CA TRP A 249 4.35 19.00 4.77
C TRP A 249 5.72 18.95 5.47
N PRO A 250 5.84 18.15 6.56
CA PRO A 250 7.10 17.99 7.27
C PRO A 250 8.19 17.43 6.36
N SER A 251 9.42 17.92 6.49
CA SER A 251 10.59 17.45 5.72
C SER A 251 11.20 16.14 6.25
N ARG A 252 10.70 15.65 7.39
CA ARG A 252 11.17 14.41 8.04
C ARG A 252 9.99 13.60 8.53
N GLN A 253 10.22 12.32 8.76
CA GLN A 253 9.24 11.40 9.33
C GLN A 253 8.58 11.99 10.59
N VAL A 254 7.25 11.93 10.63
CA VAL A 254 6.45 12.32 11.79
C VAL A 254 6.15 11.08 12.63
N VAL A 255 6.58 11.10 13.88
CA VAL A 255 6.24 10.08 14.87
C VAL A 255 5.15 10.65 15.78
N GLY A 256 4.05 9.93 15.89
CA GLY A 256 2.91 10.39 16.69
C GLY A 256 1.82 9.34 16.79
N ARG A 257 0.67 9.76 17.32
CA ARG A 257 -0.49 8.88 17.42
C ARG A 257 -1.05 8.64 16.00
N PRO A 258 -1.20 7.36 15.57
CA PRO A 258 -1.80 7.07 14.27
C PRO A 258 -3.26 7.49 14.22
N VAL A 259 -3.76 7.72 13.02
CA VAL A 259 -5.20 7.77 12.74
C VAL A 259 -5.72 6.35 12.93
N LEU A 260 -6.67 6.18 13.83
CA LEU A 260 -7.21 4.86 14.16
C LEU A 260 -8.63 4.74 13.62
N PRO A 261 -9.04 3.56 13.14
CA PRO A 261 -10.44 3.30 12.85
C PRO A 261 -11.32 3.66 14.05
N ALA A 262 -12.46 4.27 13.80
CA ALA A 262 -13.46 4.49 14.84
C ALA A 262 -13.81 3.12 15.42
N ALA A 263 -13.69 2.96 16.77
CA ALA A 263 -14.06 1.72 17.43
C ALA A 263 -15.52 1.40 17.07
N ALA A 264 -15.75 0.22 16.50
CA ALA A 264 -17.11 -0.25 16.27
C ALA A 264 -17.92 -0.07 17.56
N PRO A 265 -19.17 0.46 17.48
CA PRO A 265 -20.00 0.56 18.68
C PRO A 265 -20.08 -0.82 19.32
N ARG A 266 -19.64 -0.92 20.56
CA ARG A 266 -19.79 -2.16 21.32
C ARG A 266 -21.28 -2.50 21.31
N PRO A 267 -21.68 -3.73 20.95
CA PRO A 267 -23.06 -4.14 21.14
C PRO A 267 -23.40 -3.85 22.61
N GLN A 268 -24.41 -3.02 22.82
CA GLN A 268 -24.96 -2.82 24.15
C GLN A 268 -25.43 -4.20 24.60
N SER A 269 -24.74 -4.79 25.53
CA SER A 269 -25.24 -5.95 26.22
C SER A 269 -26.51 -5.49 26.90
N ASP A 270 -27.65 -5.98 26.43
CA ASP A 270 -28.93 -5.84 27.15
C ASP A 270 -28.69 -6.21 28.57
N ALA A 271 -28.96 -5.25 29.45
CA ALA A 271 -28.86 -5.43 30.89
C ALA A 271 -29.68 -6.65 31.25
N ALA A 272 -29.01 -7.69 31.72
CA ALA A 272 -29.64 -8.86 32.29
C ALA A 272 -30.62 -8.40 33.35
N ALA A 273 -31.89 -8.72 33.14
CA ALA A 273 -32.94 -8.57 34.14
C ALA A 273 -32.46 -9.23 35.44
N ALA A 274 -32.55 -8.48 36.51
CA ALA A 274 -32.30 -8.98 37.86
C ALA A 274 -33.26 -10.15 38.12
N PRO A 275 -32.80 -11.27 38.69
CA PRO A 275 -33.72 -12.30 39.13
C PRO A 275 -34.50 -11.83 40.39
N ASP A 276 -35.83 -11.90 40.28
CA ASP A 276 -36.76 -11.74 41.39
C ASP A 276 -36.37 -12.62 42.59
N ALA A 277 -36.15 -11.96 43.72
CA ALA A 277 -35.98 -12.59 45.03
C ALA A 277 -37.35 -12.89 45.57
N ASP A 278 -37.89 -14.09 45.32
CA ASP A 278 -38.93 -14.68 46.15
C ASP A 278 -38.92 -16.20 46.00
N ALA A 279 -38.29 -16.89 46.96
CA ALA A 279 -38.48 -18.32 47.21
C ALA A 279 -38.38 -18.59 48.70
N PRO A 280 -39.36 -19.27 49.28
CA PRO A 280 -39.47 -19.41 50.71
C PRO A 280 -38.47 -20.42 51.30
N SER A 281 -37.95 -20.08 52.47
CA SER A 281 -37.10 -20.87 53.35
C SER A 281 -37.79 -22.16 53.82
N VAL A 282 -37.14 -23.28 53.62
CA VAL A 282 -37.51 -24.60 54.31
C VAL A 282 -36.47 -24.88 55.36
N PRO A 283 -36.91 -25.33 56.61
CA PRO A 283 -36.03 -25.43 57.76
C PRO A 283 -35.17 -26.70 57.73
N ALA A 284 -34.01 -26.60 58.35
CA ALA A 284 -33.05 -27.67 58.57
C ALA A 284 -33.60 -28.79 59.45
N ALA A 285 -33.46 -30.04 59.02
CA ALA A 285 -33.64 -31.23 59.87
C ALA A 285 -32.26 -31.78 60.28
N THR A 286 -32.06 -31.79 61.55
CA THR A 286 -31.05 -32.53 62.30
C THR A 286 -31.24 -34.04 62.19
N ALA A 287 -30.18 -34.79 62.01
CA ALA A 287 -30.03 -36.19 62.44
C ALA A 287 -28.58 -36.60 62.26
N ASP A 288 -28.02 -37.02 63.06
CA ASP A 288 -27.77 -38.00 64.10
C ASP A 288 -26.87 -39.15 63.61
N ARG A 289 -26.07 -39.56 64.46
CA ARG A 289 -24.88 -40.35 64.64
C ARG A 289 -25.12 -41.82 64.43
N ALA A 290 -24.18 -42.60 63.87
CA ALA A 290 -23.74 -43.94 64.32
C ALA A 290 -22.59 -44.41 63.41
N VAL A 291 -21.35 -44.55 63.85
CA VAL A 291 -20.68 -45.61 64.64
C VAL A 291 -20.79 -47.00 64.00
N GLY A 292 -19.62 -47.59 63.65
CA GLY A 292 -19.44 -49.01 63.45
C GLY A 292 -18.29 -49.38 62.52
N GLY A 293 -17.10 -49.67 63.08
CA GLY A 293 -16.11 -50.52 62.42
C GLY A 293 -16.43 -52.01 62.64
N PRO A 294 -15.66 -52.99 62.28
CA PRO A 294 -14.20 -53.05 62.39
C PRO A 294 -13.41 -53.04 61.12
#